data_2e7826f1dae5a167d1fcfc7113fe20f0
#
_entry.id   2e7826f1dae5a167d1fcfc7113fe20f0
#
_cell.length_a   1.000
_cell.length_b   1.000
_cell.length_c   1.000
_cell.angle_alpha   90.00
_cell.angle_beta   90.00
_cell.angle_gamma   90.00
#
_symmetry.space_group_name_H-M   'P 1'
#
loop_
_entity.id
_entity.type
_entity.pdbx_description
1 polymer ?
#
loop_
_entity_poly.entity_id
_entity_poly.type
_entity_poly.pdbx_seq_one_letter_code
_entity_poly.pdbx_strand_id
1 'polypeptide(L)'
;MRTLLLLICCSITLFVNAQAKYVFYFIGDGMGVNQVNAAETYRAALEGRIGITPMAFASFPHVALVHTESATNGVTDSAAGGTALATGEKTKNGVISMTPDGQTSIASIASAAKAQGMAVGVATSVSIDHATPASFYAHESYRGNYHRIGHDLLEAKFDFYAGSAFLQPTHKDCPNEAPLYQLYENAGYTITKGLNFNGKKLKKAKRLMMLQSDEANAFDNTALPYAIDRCETDLTLATIVSQGIDFLMHKNKDGFFFAIEGGKIDWACHANDAAAVIKETLDLDEAVKVALEFYKQHPDETLIVVTADHETGGMSLGTGAYELRLHLLQHQKMSAWKYTKHISQLHTTLGDAFTWDVVKKDLTENFGFWEHIAISERQEARLKKAYEALVAGKAEGNKSLYSQEDALATAAKEIINRAALVGWTSGGHSNGYVPAFAIGVGAKQFSGRIDNTEVAKRTLKIMSKE
;
A
#
# COMPACT_ATOMS: atom_id res chain seq x y z
N MET A 1 73.02 17.29 -18.22
CA MET A 1 72.16 16.50 -17.33
C MET A 1 70.96 17.35 -16.96
N ARG A 2 69.78 17.09 -17.56
CA ARG A 2 68.51 17.75 -17.22
C ARG A 2 67.68 16.80 -16.37
N THR A 3 67.53 17.12 -15.13
CA THR A 3 66.75 16.35 -14.17
C THR A 3 65.27 16.67 -14.39
N LEU A 4 64.49 15.65 -14.85
CA LEU A 4 63.05 15.74 -15.05
C LEU A 4 62.38 15.42 -13.72
N LEU A 5 61.77 16.43 -13.05
CA LEU A 5 60.95 16.24 -11.87
C LEU A 5 59.53 15.78 -12.36
N LEU A 6 59.19 14.50 -12.11
CA LEU A 6 57.83 14.00 -12.23
C LEU A 6 57.02 14.41 -11.00
N LEU A 7 56.09 15.36 -11.16
CA LEU A 7 55.04 15.61 -10.16
C LEU A 7 53.95 14.52 -10.30
N ILE A 8 53.93 13.58 -9.37
CA ILE A 8 52.80 12.66 -9.20
C ILE A 8 51.70 13.42 -8.45
N CYS A 9 50.72 13.94 -9.17
CA CYS A 9 49.46 14.37 -8.57
C CYS A 9 48.68 13.15 -8.10
N CYS A 10 48.81 12.77 -6.83
CA CYS A 10 47.85 11.89 -6.15
C CYS A 10 46.52 12.62 -6.02
N SER A 11 45.59 12.36 -6.93
CA SER A 11 44.19 12.72 -6.78
C SER A 11 43.62 11.85 -5.65
N ILE A 12 43.61 12.37 -4.43
CA ILE A 12 42.83 11.77 -3.33
C ILE A 12 41.38 12.06 -3.68
N THR A 13 40.70 11.09 -4.32
CA THR A 13 39.27 11.06 -4.41
C THR A 13 38.74 10.81 -3.00
N LEU A 14 38.42 11.88 -2.31
CA LEU A 14 37.58 11.83 -1.11
C LEU A 14 36.25 11.23 -1.56
N PHE A 15 36.02 9.95 -1.29
CA PHE A 15 34.69 9.35 -1.32
C PHE A 15 33.90 9.99 -0.17
N VAL A 16 33.38 11.19 -0.40
CA VAL A 16 32.29 11.69 0.41
C VAL A 16 31.15 10.69 0.23
N ASN A 17 30.85 9.90 1.25
CA ASN A 17 29.63 9.11 1.24
C ASN A 17 28.48 10.11 1.13
N ALA A 18 27.89 10.24 -0.07
CA ALA A 18 26.80 11.15 -0.29
C ALA A 18 25.63 10.71 0.62
N GLN A 19 25.24 11.59 1.52
CA GLN A 19 24.11 11.40 2.42
C GLN A 19 22.82 11.68 1.68
N ALA A 20 21.80 10.82 1.84
CA ALA A 20 20.47 11.12 1.33
C ALA A 20 19.80 12.18 2.22
N LYS A 21 19.52 13.33 1.61
CA LYS A 21 18.79 14.43 2.21
C LYS A 21 17.27 14.22 2.14
N TYR A 22 16.82 13.58 1.07
CA TYR A 22 15.42 13.27 0.82
C TYR A 22 15.26 11.75 0.67
N VAL A 23 14.46 11.16 1.53
CA VAL A 23 14.21 9.72 1.53
C VAL A 23 12.73 9.45 1.32
N PHE A 24 12.41 8.76 0.25
CA PHE A 24 11.10 8.18 -0.01
C PHE A 24 11.17 6.68 0.26
N TYR A 25 10.30 6.20 1.12
CA TYR A 25 10.25 4.82 1.57
C TYR A 25 8.87 4.23 1.32
N PHE A 26 8.71 3.57 0.17
CA PHE A 26 7.45 2.98 -0.25
C PHE A 26 7.34 1.53 0.20
N ILE A 27 6.17 1.17 0.73
CA ILE A 27 5.81 -0.20 1.11
C ILE A 27 4.50 -0.54 0.39
N GLY A 28 4.54 -1.54 -0.50
CA GLY A 28 3.34 -2.19 -1.03
C GLY A 28 2.98 -3.32 -0.08
N ASP A 29 2.01 -3.13 0.81
CA ASP A 29 1.58 -4.16 1.75
C ASP A 29 1.11 -5.39 0.98
N GLY A 30 1.64 -6.57 1.31
CA GLY A 30 1.32 -7.83 0.64
C GLY A 30 1.87 -7.99 -0.79
N MET A 31 2.69 -7.04 -1.28
CA MET A 31 3.18 -6.99 -2.66
C MET A 31 4.39 -7.92 -2.87
N GLY A 32 4.13 -9.18 -3.15
CA GLY A 32 5.17 -10.13 -3.58
C GLY A 32 5.61 -9.92 -5.04
N VAL A 33 6.60 -10.71 -5.45
CA VAL A 33 7.14 -10.66 -6.83
C VAL A 33 6.07 -10.91 -7.89
N ASN A 34 5.11 -11.80 -7.61
CA ASN A 34 4.07 -12.13 -8.57
C ASN A 34 3.01 -11.02 -8.73
N GLN A 35 2.73 -10.23 -7.70
CA GLN A 35 1.85 -9.07 -7.79
C GLN A 35 2.46 -8.00 -8.71
N VAL A 36 3.77 -7.74 -8.59
CA VAL A 36 4.50 -6.85 -9.51
C VAL A 36 4.46 -7.38 -10.93
N ASN A 37 4.81 -8.67 -11.13
CA ASN A 37 4.79 -9.30 -12.46
C ASN A 37 3.40 -9.29 -13.09
N ALA A 38 2.33 -9.49 -12.31
CA ALA A 38 0.96 -9.42 -12.78
C ALA A 38 0.60 -8.04 -13.34
N ALA A 39 0.98 -6.98 -12.64
CA ALA A 39 0.72 -5.61 -13.07
C ALA A 39 1.46 -5.26 -14.38
N GLU A 40 2.74 -5.64 -14.49
CA GLU A 40 3.56 -5.40 -15.69
C GLU A 40 3.08 -6.23 -16.89
N THR A 41 2.73 -7.48 -16.68
CA THR A 41 2.20 -8.38 -17.72
C THR A 41 0.81 -7.93 -18.17
N TYR A 42 -0.05 -7.47 -17.24
CA TYR A 42 -1.36 -6.91 -17.56
C TYR A 42 -1.24 -5.68 -18.48
N ARG A 43 -0.29 -4.78 -18.22
CA ARG A 43 -0.03 -3.62 -19.08
C ARG A 43 0.34 -4.04 -20.50
N ALA A 44 1.27 -5.00 -20.65
CA ALA A 44 1.66 -5.52 -21.97
C ALA A 44 0.48 -6.22 -22.66
N ALA A 45 -0.34 -6.96 -21.93
CA ALA A 45 -1.52 -7.66 -22.47
C ALA A 45 -2.58 -6.68 -22.99
N LEU A 46 -2.76 -5.52 -22.36
CA LEU A 46 -3.64 -4.45 -22.87
C LEU A 46 -3.12 -3.81 -24.16
N GLU A 47 -1.80 -3.83 -24.38
CA GLU A 47 -1.15 -3.38 -25.62
C GLU A 47 -1.17 -4.47 -26.72
N GLY A 48 -1.80 -5.62 -26.46
CA GLY A 48 -1.80 -6.77 -27.38
C GLY A 48 -0.46 -7.48 -27.52
N ARG A 49 0.44 -7.33 -26.52
CA ARG A 49 1.79 -7.90 -26.55
C ARG A 49 1.97 -9.00 -25.51
N ILE A 50 2.83 -9.96 -25.83
CA ILE A 50 3.38 -10.91 -24.87
C ILE A 50 4.58 -10.25 -24.16
N GLY A 51 4.77 -10.54 -22.87
CA GLY A 51 5.85 -10.02 -22.04
C GLY A 51 5.36 -8.98 -21.03
N ILE A 52 6.18 -7.99 -20.75
CA ILE A 52 5.92 -6.96 -19.74
C ILE A 52 5.99 -5.56 -20.33
N THR A 53 5.23 -4.63 -19.76
CA THR A 53 5.44 -3.18 -19.86
C THR A 53 5.84 -2.71 -18.46
N PRO A 54 7.14 -2.39 -18.24
CA PRO A 54 7.67 -2.13 -16.91
C PRO A 54 6.96 -0.97 -16.20
N MET A 55 6.75 -1.13 -14.90
CA MET A 55 6.39 -0.03 -14.01
C MET A 55 7.62 0.86 -13.74
N ALA A 56 7.38 2.09 -13.29
CA ALA A 56 8.45 3.05 -13.03
C ALA A 56 9.44 2.51 -11.98
N PHE A 57 8.92 2.01 -10.84
CA PHE A 57 9.77 1.50 -9.78
C PHE A 57 10.46 0.17 -10.13
N ALA A 58 9.82 -0.68 -10.93
CA ALA A 58 10.42 -1.94 -11.37
C ALA A 58 11.57 -1.73 -12.36
N SER A 59 11.68 -0.52 -12.93
CA SER A 59 12.80 -0.11 -13.79
C SER A 59 13.99 0.49 -13.02
N PHE A 60 13.96 0.54 -11.69
CA PHE A 60 15.06 1.06 -10.89
C PHE A 60 16.31 0.16 -11.01
N PRO A 61 17.52 0.75 -10.99
CA PRO A 61 18.74 0.02 -11.32
C PRO A 61 19.19 -1.00 -10.27
N HIS A 62 18.71 -0.91 -9.05
CA HIS A 62 19.09 -1.78 -7.96
C HIS A 62 17.90 -2.60 -7.46
N VAL A 63 18.05 -3.91 -7.45
CA VAL A 63 16.99 -4.85 -7.09
C VAL A 63 17.51 -5.89 -6.11
N ALA A 64 16.72 -6.17 -5.08
CA ALA A 64 16.95 -7.26 -4.15
C ALA A 64 15.72 -8.17 -4.04
N LEU A 65 15.94 -9.42 -3.67
CA LEU A 65 14.94 -10.32 -3.13
C LEU A 65 15.03 -10.26 -1.61
N VAL A 66 13.89 -9.99 -0.97
CA VAL A 66 13.80 -9.79 0.48
C VAL A 66 13.01 -10.93 1.10
N HIS A 67 13.53 -11.55 2.15
CA HIS A 67 12.78 -12.50 2.97
C HIS A 67 12.23 -11.82 4.21
N THR A 68 11.05 -12.25 4.66
CA THR A 68 10.17 -11.42 5.50
C THR A 68 9.70 -12.10 6.79
N GLU A 69 10.22 -13.30 7.14
CA GLU A 69 9.82 -14.00 8.35
C GLU A 69 9.88 -13.11 9.61
N SER A 70 8.94 -13.30 10.55
CA SER A 70 8.97 -12.64 11.84
C SER A 70 9.92 -13.31 12.83
N ALA A 71 10.08 -12.76 14.02
CA ALA A 71 10.92 -13.39 15.07
C ALA A 71 10.40 -14.76 15.52
N THR A 72 9.13 -15.07 15.28
CA THR A 72 8.47 -16.27 15.83
C THR A 72 7.82 -17.17 14.79
N ASN A 73 7.67 -16.72 13.53
CA ASN A 73 6.98 -17.45 12.48
C ASN A 73 7.64 -17.26 11.12
N GLY A 74 7.61 -18.32 10.30
CA GLY A 74 8.04 -18.26 8.89
C GLY A 74 7.16 -17.37 8.02
N VAL A 75 5.92 -17.08 8.46
CA VAL A 75 4.99 -16.13 7.82
C VAL A 75 4.74 -14.97 8.76
N THR A 76 5.10 -13.77 8.32
CA THR A 76 4.89 -12.54 9.11
C THR A 76 3.50 -11.95 8.90
N ASP A 77 3.05 -11.11 9.84
CA ASP A 77 1.96 -10.16 9.61
C ASP A 77 2.51 -8.75 9.38
N SER A 78 1.65 -7.80 8.99
CA SER A 78 2.05 -6.41 8.72
C SER A 78 2.64 -5.70 9.96
N ALA A 79 2.25 -6.08 11.18
CA ALA A 79 2.83 -5.50 12.39
C ALA A 79 4.31 -5.87 12.54
N ALA A 80 4.65 -7.16 12.40
CA ALA A 80 6.02 -7.63 12.51
C ALA A 80 6.84 -7.31 11.25
N GLY A 81 6.26 -7.43 10.05
CA GLY A 81 6.91 -7.06 8.79
C GLY A 81 7.19 -5.55 8.72
N GLY A 82 6.18 -4.73 9.05
CA GLY A 82 6.32 -3.28 9.16
C GLY A 82 7.34 -2.87 10.23
N THR A 83 7.35 -3.54 11.41
CA THR A 83 8.38 -3.31 12.44
C THR A 83 9.78 -3.57 11.90
N ALA A 84 10.00 -4.67 11.17
CA ALA A 84 11.31 -4.96 10.60
C ALA A 84 11.75 -3.87 9.59
N LEU A 85 10.82 -3.39 8.75
CA LEU A 85 11.06 -2.32 7.78
C LEU A 85 11.21 -0.94 8.44
N ALA A 86 10.57 -0.72 9.60
CA ALA A 86 10.64 0.58 10.28
C ALA A 86 11.82 0.68 11.26
N THR A 87 12.26 -0.43 11.87
CA THR A 87 13.24 -0.39 12.96
C THR A 87 14.56 -1.11 12.64
N GLY A 88 14.55 -2.04 11.69
CA GLY A 88 15.68 -2.94 11.44
C GLY A 88 15.77 -4.09 12.44
N GLU A 89 14.73 -4.35 13.22
CA GLU A 89 14.68 -5.43 14.21
C GLU A 89 13.46 -6.32 13.97
N LYS A 90 13.61 -7.62 14.22
CA LYS A 90 12.50 -8.57 14.15
C LYS A 90 11.66 -8.52 15.42
N THR A 91 10.34 -8.64 15.26
CA THR A 91 9.41 -8.84 16.38
C THR A 91 8.44 -9.99 16.11
N LYS A 92 7.58 -10.29 17.06
CA LYS A 92 6.54 -11.30 16.97
C LYS A 92 5.32 -10.74 16.21
N ASN A 93 4.60 -11.59 15.47
CA ASN A 93 3.35 -11.20 14.81
C ASN A 93 2.38 -10.51 15.78
N GLY A 94 1.76 -9.45 15.33
CA GLY A 94 0.82 -8.63 16.11
C GLY A 94 1.45 -7.54 16.98
N VAL A 95 2.79 -7.50 17.09
CA VAL A 95 3.54 -6.52 17.89
C VAL A 95 4.09 -5.40 16.97
N ILE A 96 3.94 -4.15 17.38
CA ILE A 96 4.35 -2.96 16.65
C ILE A 96 5.55 -2.30 17.35
N SER A 97 6.69 -2.26 16.67
CA SER A 97 7.93 -1.56 17.08
C SER A 97 8.31 -1.74 18.55
N MET A 98 8.14 -2.97 19.03
CA MET A 98 8.60 -3.44 20.35
C MET A 98 9.35 -4.77 20.19
N THR A 99 10.12 -5.14 21.22
CA THR A 99 10.75 -6.45 21.32
C THR A 99 9.70 -7.58 21.25
N PRO A 100 10.08 -8.83 20.87
CA PRO A 100 9.12 -9.92 20.67
C PRO A 100 8.29 -10.27 21.91
N ASP A 101 8.74 -9.93 23.10
CA ASP A 101 8.01 -10.08 24.36
C ASP A 101 7.01 -8.92 24.61
N GLY A 102 7.02 -7.87 23.76
CA GLY A 102 6.16 -6.70 23.88
C GLY A 102 6.47 -5.80 25.10
N GLN A 103 7.70 -5.83 25.60
CA GLN A 103 8.07 -5.07 26.80
C GLN A 103 8.90 -3.83 26.53
N THR A 104 9.74 -3.83 25.48
CA THR A 104 10.67 -2.74 25.20
C THR A 104 10.38 -2.14 23.85
N SER A 105 10.20 -0.82 23.79
CA SER A 105 10.03 -0.07 22.54
C SER A 105 11.31 -0.04 21.72
N ILE A 106 11.19 -0.14 20.39
CA ILE A 106 12.30 -0.08 19.44
C ILE A 106 12.10 1.18 18.58
N ALA A 107 13.08 2.08 18.57
CA ALA A 107 12.98 3.32 17.80
C ALA A 107 12.99 3.05 16.29
N SER A 108 12.12 3.74 15.57
CA SER A 108 12.03 3.64 14.11
C SER A 108 13.04 4.54 13.39
N ILE A 109 13.34 4.24 12.12
CA ILE A 109 14.13 5.11 11.24
C ILE A 109 13.45 6.47 11.02
N ALA A 110 12.12 6.55 11.11
CA ALA A 110 11.37 7.81 11.06
C ALA A 110 11.64 8.67 12.30
N SER A 111 11.66 8.06 13.50
CA SER A 111 12.03 8.73 14.75
C SER A 111 13.50 9.17 14.72
N ALA A 112 14.39 8.35 14.15
CA ALA A 112 15.80 8.71 13.96
C ALA A 112 15.97 9.90 12.98
N ALA A 113 15.22 9.93 11.89
CA ALA A 113 15.18 11.06 10.96
C ALA A 113 14.72 12.36 11.67
N LYS A 114 13.64 12.25 12.48
CA LYS A 114 13.16 13.38 13.29
C LYS A 114 14.20 13.89 14.27
N ALA A 115 14.89 12.98 14.95
CA ALA A 115 15.98 13.34 15.89
C ALA A 115 17.16 14.03 15.20
N GLN A 116 17.41 13.73 13.92
CA GLN A 116 18.43 14.40 13.09
C GLN A 116 17.95 15.77 12.54
N GLY A 117 16.73 16.19 12.87
CA GLY A 117 16.16 17.46 12.43
C GLY A 117 15.49 17.41 11.04
N MET A 118 15.33 16.25 10.42
CA MET A 118 14.59 16.11 9.17
C MET A 118 13.08 16.32 9.41
N ALA A 119 12.36 16.79 8.40
CA ALA A 119 10.91 16.71 8.40
C ALA A 119 10.48 15.24 8.18
N VAL A 120 9.39 14.83 8.81
CA VAL A 120 8.92 13.44 8.72
C VAL A 120 7.46 13.37 8.31
N GLY A 121 7.19 12.55 7.30
CA GLY A 121 5.85 12.21 6.85
C GLY A 121 5.58 10.71 6.89
N VAL A 122 4.34 10.33 7.19
CA VAL A 122 3.82 8.96 7.07
C VAL A 122 2.47 9.02 6.38
N ALA A 123 2.32 8.25 5.31
CA ALA A 123 1.10 8.20 4.51
C ALA A 123 0.72 6.77 4.15
N THR A 124 -0.57 6.53 3.94
CA THR A 124 -1.10 5.20 3.61
C THR A 124 -2.38 5.30 2.77
N SER A 125 -2.71 4.24 2.06
CA SER A 125 -4.01 4.07 1.41
C SER A 125 -5.06 3.38 2.30
N VAL A 126 -4.69 2.99 3.54
CA VAL A 126 -5.60 2.44 4.56
C VAL A 126 -5.78 3.44 5.71
N SER A 127 -6.28 3.00 6.87
CA SER A 127 -6.37 3.87 8.05
C SER A 127 -4.98 4.27 8.55
N ILE A 128 -4.87 5.52 9.03
CA ILE A 128 -3.57 6.06 9.48
C ILE A 128 -3.02 5.37 10.72
N ASP A 129 -3.86 4.64 11.45
CA ASP A 129 -3.55 3.83 12.63
C ASP A 129 -3.44 2.33 12.32
N HIS A 130 -3.40 1.93 11.03
CA HIS A 130 -3.12 0.54 10.64
C HIS A 130 -1.68 0.14 11.00
N ALA A 131 -1.42 -1.18 11.10
CA ALA A 131 -0.18 -1.72 11.65
C ALA A 131 1.10 -1.28 10.91
N THR A 132 1.09 -1.24 9.58
CA THR A 132 2.27 -0.89 8.78
C THR A 132 2.69 0.57 8.96
N PRO A 133 1.82 1.59 8.77
CA PRO A 133 2.19 2.96 9.06
C PRO A 133 2.50 3.17 10.55
N ALA A 134 1.77 2.49 11.46
CA ALA A 134 1.99 2.55 12.90
C ALA A 134 3.40 2.12 13.32
N SER A 135 4.03 1.21 12.60
CA SER A 135 5.38 0.74 12.88
C SER A 135 6.44 1.86 12.84
N PHE A 136 6.15 2.99 12.19
CA PHE A 136 7.06 4.13 12.12
C PHE A 136 6.94 5.09 13.31
N TYR A 137 5.84 5.02 14.10
CA TYR A 137 5.59 5.99 15.18
C TYR A 137 5.01 5.39 16.47
N ALA A 138 4.44 4.18 16.44
CA ALA A 138 3.79 3.58 17.60
C ALA A 138 4.62 2.43 18.22
N HIS A 139 4.31 2.13 19.49
CA HIS A 139 4.95 1.06 20.27
C HIS A 139 3.88 0.28 21.02
N GLU A 140 3.28 -0.72 20.35
CA GLU A 140 2.16 -1.47 20.89
C GLU A 140 2.40 -2.98 20.89
N SER A 141 2.06 -3.62 22.01
CA SER A 141 2.15 -5.07 22.16
C SER A 141 1.06 -5.83 21.38
N TYR A 142 0.04 -5.12 20.88
CA TYR A 142 -1.05 -5.66 20.08
C TYR A 142 -1.55 -4.64 19.07
N ARG A 143 -1.47 -5.00 17.78
CA ARG A 143 -1.83 -4.14 16.62
C ARG A 143 -3.30 -3.68 16.60
N GLY A 144 -4.19 -4.32 17.35
CA GLY A 144 -5.60 -3.95 17.46
C GLY A 144 -5.89 -2.83 18.47
N ASN A 145 -4.89 -2.30 19.14
CA ASN A 145 -5.04 -1.19 20.11
C ASN A 145 -5.12 0.17 19.36
N TYR A 146 -6.00 0.29 18.38
CA TYR A 146 -6.06 1.44 17.44
C TYR A 146 -6.15 2.80 18.15
N HIS A 147 -6.92 2.90 19.21
CA HIS A 147 -7.03 4.16 19.97
C HIS A 147 -5.67 4.58 20.57
N ARG A 148 -4.93 3.62 21.15
CA ARG A 148 -3.58 3.88 21.71
C ARG A 148 -2.58 4.21 20.61
N ILE A 149 -2.63 3.49 19.47
CA ILE A 149 -1.83 3.80 18.28
C ILE A 149 -2.09 5.24 17.82
N GLY A 150 -3.36 5.71 17.89
CA GLY A 150 -3.69 7.10 17.62
C GLY A 150 -3.03 8.08 18.59
N HIS A 151 -2.87 7.74 19.87
CA HIS A 151 -2.11 8.54 20.83
C HIS A 151 -0.61 8.54 20.54
N ASP A 152 -0.03 7.37 20.23
CA ASP A 152 1.40 7.26 19.89
C ASP A 152 1.75 8.13 18.67
N LEU A 153 0.86 8.15 17.66
CA LEU A 153 1.00 9.02 16.48
C LEU A 153 1.01 10.50 16.87
N LEU A 154 0.17 10.91 17.84
CA LEU A 154 0.15 12.26 18.37
C LEU A 154 1.45 12.60 19.11
N GLU A 155 1.99 11.66 19.90
CA GLU A 155 3.23 11.82 20.67
C GLU A 155 4.48 11.86 19.78
N ALA A 156 4.50 11.12 18.66
CA ALA A 156 5.60 11.16 17.70
C ALA A 156 5.80 12.53 17.04
N LYS A 157 4.75 13.35 16.96
CA LYS A 157 4.78 14.75 16.49
C LYS A 157 5.42 14.89 15.11
N PHE A 158 5.23 13.94 14.22
CA PHE A 158 5.70 14.07 12.84
C PHE A 158 4.97 15.19 12.11
N ASP A 159 5.54 15.64 11.02
CA ASP A 159 5.10 16.87 10.36
C ASP A 159 3.90 16.65 9.43
N PHE A 160 3.80 15.44 8.84
CA PHE A 160 2.76 15.09 7.88
C PHE A 160 2.23 13.68 8.13
N TYR A 161 0.89 13.56 8.15
CA TYR A 161 0.19 12.28 8.14
C TYR A 161 -0.91 12.28 7.09
N ALA A 162 -1.12 11.14 6.42
CA ALA A 162 -2.23 10.98 5.49
C ALA A 162 -2.75 9.54 5.43
N GLY A 163 -4.05 9.39 5.23
CA GLY A 163 -4.73 8.10 5.10
C GLY A 163 -6.24 8.25 5.03
N SER A 164 -6.99 7.17 5.31
CA SER A 164 -8.46 7.26 5.30
C SER A 164 -8.99 8.02 6.53
N ALA A 165 -8.81 7.47 7.71
CA ALA A 165 -9.34 7.97 8.98
C ALA A 165 -8.62 7.28 10.15
N PHE A 166 -9.05 7.52 11.40
CA PHE A 166 -8.78 6.66 12.54
C PHE A 166 -9.86 5.57 12.66
N LEU A 167 -9.46 4.33 12.91
CA LEU A 167 -10.41 3.22 13.15
C LEU A 167 -11.12 3.37 14.50
N GLN A 168 -10.42 3.88 15.51
CA GLN A 168 -11.00 4.12 16.84
C GLN A 168 -10.70 5.56 17.30
N PRO A 169 -11.39 6.57 16.75
CA PRO A 169 -11.16 7.98 17.13
C PRO A 169 -11.63 8.29 18.55
N THR A 170 -12.47 7.44 19.14
CA THR A 170 -12.94 7.49 20.55
C THR A 170 -12.83 6.11 21.17
N HIS A 171 -12.65 6.03 22.47
CA HIS A 171 -12.59 4.75 23.17
C HIS A 171 -13.72 4.63 24.21
N LYS A 172 -14.47 3.52 24.15
CA LYS A 172 -15.63 3.29 25.02
C LYS A 172 -15.30 3.25 26.51
N ASP A 173 -14.07 2.82 26.85
CA ASP A 173 -13.60 2.73 28.23
C ASP A 173 -13.02 4.07 28.74
N CYS A 174 -12.90 5.08 27.85
CA CYS A 174 -12.45 6.44 28.15
C CYS A 174 -13.49 7.48 27.68
N PRO A 175 -14.76 7.41 28.12
CA PRO A 175 -15.86 8.23 27.57
C PRO A 175 -15.71 9.73 27.81
N ASN A 176 -14.87 10.14 28.78
CA ASN A 176 -14.61 11.55 29.11
C ASN A 176 -13.39 12.13 28.37
N GLU A 177 -12.69 11.30 27.59
CA GLU A 177 -11.57 11.75 26.80
C GLU A 177 -12.05 12.42 25.50
N ALA A 178 -11.37 13.51 25.10
CA ALA A 178 -11.68 14.17 23.85
C ALA A 178 -11.35 13.24 22.67
N PRO A 179 -12.17 13.22 21.59
CA PRO A 179 -11.87 12.46 20.40
C PRO A 179 -10.47 12.78 19.83
N LEU A 180 -9.79 11.79 19.26
CA LEU A 180 -8.43 11.96 18.69
C LEU A 180 -8.34 13.18 17.77
N TYR A 181 -9.29 13.39 16.88
CA TYR A 181 -9.29 14.55 15.97
C TYR A 181 -9.19 15.89 16.73
N GLN A 182 -9.91 16.04 17.84
CA GLN A 182 -9.83 17.25 18.68
C GLN A 182 -8.47 17.38 19.36
N LEU A 183 -7.88 16.25 19.82
CA LEU A 183 -6.54 16.25 20.41
C LEU A 183 -5.49 16.70 19.39
N TYR A 184 -5.61 16.27 18.11
CA TYR A 184 -4.72 16.68 17.04
C TYR A 184 -4.83 18.16 16.71
N GLU A 185 -6.06 18.69 16.60
CA GLU A 185 -6.28 20.12 16.39
C GLU A 185 -5.67 20.95 17.54
N ASN A 186 -5.87 20.53 18.79
CA ASN A 186 -5.30 21.17 19.97
C ASN A 186 -3.76 21.13 19.97
N ALA A 187 -3.17 20.06 19.40
CA ALA A 187 -1.72 19.92 19.24
C ALA A 187 -1.16 20.71 18.04
N GLY A 188 -2.02 21.43 17.31
CA GLY A 188 -1.64 22.30 16.20
C GLY A 188 -1.53 21.60 14.84
N TYR A 189 -2.18 20.45 14.67
CA TYR A 189 -2.39 19.86 13.35
C TYR A 189 -3.50 20.61 12.60
N THR A 190 -3.25 20.86 11.32
CA THR A 190 -4.31 21.24 10.39
C THR A 190 -4.83 19.96 9.76
N ILE A 191 -6.13 19.68 9.93
CA ILE A 191 -6.77 18.52 9.31
C ILE A 191 -7.46 18.98 8.02
N THR A 192 -7.21 18.27 6.92
CA THR A 192 -7.88 18.47 5.63
C THR A 192 -8.57 17.19 5.20
N LYS A 193 -9.67 17.30 4.42
CA LYS A 193 -10.46 16.16 3.96
C LYS A 193 -10.66 16.21 2.45
N GLY A 194 -10.49 15.04 1.81
CA GLY A 194 -10.59 14.89 0.35
C GLY A 194 -9.63 15.81 -0.39
N LEU A 195 -10.07 16.29 -1.55
CA LEU A 195 -9.30 17.22 -2.40
C LEU A 195 -9.45 18.69 -1.99
N ASN A 196 -10.16 18.99 -0.89
CA ASN A 196 -10.40 20.34 -0.39
C ASN A 196 -9.20 20.91 0.38
N PHE A 197 -8.06 21.06 -0.28
CA PHE A 197 -6.89 21.68 0.32
C PHE A 197 -6.58 23.04 -0.33
N ASN A 198 -6.45 24.05 0.53
CA ASN A 198 -6.02 25.38 0.11
C ASN A 198 -4.51 25.52 0.34
N GLY A 199 -3.72 25.52 -0.72
CA GLY A 199 -2.26 25.57 -0.66
C GLY A 199 -1.68 26.71 0.19
N LYS A 200 -2.35 27.89 0.24
CA LYS A 200 -1.95 29.00 1.12
C LYS A 200 -2.18 28.68 2.61
N LYS A 201 -3.26 27.95 2.94
CA LYS A 201 -3.55 27.51 4.32
C LYS A 201 -2.59 26.40 4.74
N LEU A 202 -2.29 25.46 3.83
CA LEU A 202 -1.36 24.37 4.10
C LEU A 202 0.06 24.86 4.38
N LYS A 203 0.57 25.84 3.62
CA LYS A 203 1.89 26.44 3.85
C LYS A 203 2.05 27.08 5.23
N LYS A 204 0.94 27.50 5.87
CA LYS A 204 0.93 28.08 7.23
C LYS A 204 0.75 27.05 8.33
N ALA A 205 0.38 25.82 7.98
CA ALA A 205 0.14 24.76 8.95
C ALA A 205 1.43 24.40 9.71
N LYS A 206 1.31 24.22 11.02
CA LYS A 206 2.44 23.75 11.85
C LYS A 206 2.70 22.26 11.59
N ARG A 207 1.66 21.47 11.48
CA ARG A 207 1.63 20.06 11.09
C ARG A 207 0.39 19.82 10.24
N LEU A 208 0.41 18.83 9.38
CA LEU A 208 -0.67 18.55 8.46
C LEU A 208 -1.13 17.09 8.59
N MET A 209 -2.46 16.90 8.64
CA MET A 209 -3.10 15.61 8.50
C MET A 209 -4.07 15.67 7.33
N MET A 210 -3.88 14.81 6.32
CA MET A 210 -4.77 14.67 5.16
C MET A 210 -5.57 13.38 5.28
N LEU A 211 -6.88 13.50 5.27
CA LEU A 211 -7.83 12.38 5.35
C LEU A 211 -8.70 12.32 4.12
N GLN A 212 -9.28 11.16 3.83
CA GLN A 212 -10.29 11.04 2.78
C GLN A 212 -11.50 11.96 3.02
N SER A 213 -12.31 12.18 1.98
CA SER A 213 -13.53 12.99 2.09
C SER A 213 -14.55 12.39 3.06
N ASP A 214 -15.48 13.21 3.56
CA ASP A 214 -16.55 12.70 4.42
C ASP A 214 -17.47 11.73 3.67
N GLU A 215 -17.67 11.91 2.36
CA GLU A 215 -18.44 11.03 1.50
C GLU A 215 -17.76 9.65 1.35
N ALA A 216 -16.46 9.62 1.06
CA ALA A 216 -15.69 8.38 0.99
C ALA A 216 -15.65 7.68 2.36
N ASN A 217 -15.49 8.46 3.43
CA ASN A 217 -15.46 7.96 4.80
C ASN A 217 -16.83 7.40 5.26
N ALA A 218 -17.93 7.95 4.78
CA ALA A 218 -19.26 7.40 5.03
C ALA A 218 -19.49 6.06 4.32
N PHE A 219 -18.85 5.85 3.18
CA PHE A 219 -18.90 4.60 2.43
C PHE A 219 -17.98 3.51 3.03
N ASP A 220 -16.73 3.88 3.35
CA ASP A 220 -15.73 3.05 4.02
C ASP A 220 -14.76 3.93 4.82
N ASN A 221 -14.80 3.84 6.15
CA ASN A 221 -13.91 4.60 7.02
C ASN A 221 -12.58 3.88 7.29
N THR A 222 -12.39 2.68 6.77
CA THR A 222 -11.22 1.85 7.06
C THR A 222 -10.07 2.06 6.09
N ALA A 223 -10.37 2.47 4.85
CA ALA A 223 -9.38 2.68 3.81
C ALA A 223 -9.85 3.69 2.76
N LEU A 224 -8.92 4.21 1.95
CA LEU A 224 -9.27 4.92 0.70
C LEU A 224 -10.02 3.95 -0.24
N PRO A 225 -10.88 4.43 -1.14
CA PRO A 225 -11.48 3.58 -2.16
C PRO A 225 -10.42 2.84 -2.97
N TYR A 226 -10.68 1.57 -3.32
CA TYR A 226 -9.82 0.84 -4.26
C TYR A 226 -9.61 1.63 -5.55
N ALA A 227 -8.43 1.55 -6.14
CA ALA A 227 -8.12 2.23 -7.41
C ALA A 227 -9.11 1.88 -8.54
N ILE A 228 -9.62 0.64 -8.56
CA ILE A 228 -10.66 0.19 -9.48
C ILE A 228 -12.05 0.80 -9.17
N ASP A 229 -12.28 1.24 -7.93
CA ASP A 229 -13.57 1.72 -7.42
C ASP A 229 -13.67 3.24 -7.33
N ARG A 230 -12.54 3.90 -7.44
CA ARG A 230 -12.34 5.32 -7.16
C ARG A 230 -13.06 6.21 -8.18
N CYS A 231 -13.59 7.33 -7.71
CA CYS A 231 -14.08 8.41 -8.54
C CYS A 231 -13.10 9.60 -8.55
N GLU A 232 -13.34 10.58 -9.43
CA GLU A 232 -12.44 11.73 -9.63
C GLU A 232 -12.29 12.64 -8.39
N THR A 233 -13.22 12.57 -7.45
CA THR A 233 -13.22 13.37 -6.21
C THR A 233 -12.50 12.69 -5.06
N ASP A 234 -12.09 11.43 -5.22
CA ASP A 234 -11.40 10.68 -4.18
C ASP A 234 -9.92 11.02 -4.10
N LEU A 235 -9.35 10.96 -2.89
CA LEU A 235 -7.91 11.03 -2.69
C LEU A 235 -7.22 9.83 -3.35
N THR A 236 -6.11 10.10 -4.02
CA THR A 236 -5.21 9.09 -4.54
C THR A 236 -3.90 9.09 -3.73
N LEU A 237 -3.20 7.98 -3.70
CA LEU A 237 -1.87 7.93 -3.06
C LEU A 237 -0.90 8.90 -3.74
N ALA A 238 -0.97 9.04 -5.08
CA ALA A 238 -0.18 10.01 -5.84
C ALA A 238 -0.46 11.46 -5.42
N THR A 239 -1.74 11.83 -5.19
CA THR A 239 -2.13 13.15 -4.68
C THR A 239 -1.57 13.38 -3.29
N ILE A 240 -1.67 12.40 -2.40
CA ILE A 240 -1.12 12.45 -1.04
C ILE A 240 0.40 12.66 -1.08
N VAL A 241 1.11 11.91 -1.93
CA VAL A 241 2.57 12.03 -2.07
C VAL A 241 2.95 13.42 -2.59
N SER A 242 2.24 13.94 -3.60
CA SER A 242 2.50 15.29 -4.14
C SER A 242 2.32 16.36 -3.07
N GLN A 243 1.23 16.33 -2.31
CA GLN A 243 0.98 17.30 -1.24
C GLN A 243 1.94 17.12 -0.05
N GLY A 244 2.32 15.87 0.25
CA GLY A 244 3.33 15.56 1.26
C GLY A 244 4.69 16.14 0.92
N ILE A 245 5.16 16.00 -0.32
CA ILE A 245 6.40 16.61 -0.82
C ILE A 245 6.36 18.13 -0.65
N ASP A 246 5.32 18.78 -1.16
CA ASP A 246 5.17 20.24 -1.08
C ASP A 246 5.19 20.72 0.36
N PHE A 247 4.53 20.00 1.27
CA PHE A 247 4.49 20.35 2.68
C PHE A 247 5.84 20.12 3.38
N LEU A 248 6.44 18.94 3.22
CA LEU A 248 7.71 18.57 3.88
C LEU A 248 8.86 19.45 3.42
N MET A 249 8.95 19.79 2.13
CA MET A 249 9.92 20.72 1.58
C MET A 249 9.77 22.14 2.14
N HIS A 250 8.51 22.57 2.38
CA HIS A 250 8.24 23.86 2.99
C HIS A 250 8.63 23.89 4.48
N LYS A 251 8.49 22.75 5.18
CA LYS A 251 8.82 22.61 6.60
C LYS A 251 10.31 22.63 6.87
N ASN A 252 11.08 21.91 6.07
CA ASN A 252 12.51 21.79 6.30
C ASN A 252 13.28 21.68 4.98
N LYS A 253 14.12 22.68 4.72
CA LYS A 253 15.01 22.70 3.56
C LYS A 253 16.21 21.75 3.70
N ASP A 254 16.47 21.27 4.92
CA ASP A 254 17.60 20.39 5.20
C ASP A 254 17.30 18.92 4.92
N GLY A 255 16.05 18.59 4.64
CA GLY A 255 15.64 17.28 4.17
C GLY A 255 14.40 16.70 4.83
N PHE A 256 13.94 15.56 4.31
CA PHE A 256 12.80 14.83 4.86
C PHE A 256 12.95 13.30 4.73
N PHE A 257 12.26 12.60 5.60
CA PHE A 257 11.95 11.18 5.49
C PHE A 257 10.44 11.03 5.28
N PHE A 258 10.03 10.30 4.25
CA PHE A 258 8.63 10.10 3.91
C PHE A 258 8.34 8.61 3.69
N ALA A 259 7.66 7.98 4.66
CA ALA A 259 7.14 6.62 4.55
C ALA A 259 5.76 6.66 3.88
N ILE A 260 5.57 5.84 2.86
CA ILE A 260 4.35 5.80 2.05
C ILE A 260 3.93 4.34 1.87
N GLU A 261 2.68 4.02 2.19
CA GLU A 261 2.14 2.67 2.09
C GLU A 261 1.02 2.56 1.06
N GLY A 262 1.13 1.56 0.17
CA GLY A 262 0.04 1.04 -0.64
C GLY A 262 -0.63 -0.14 0.06
N GLY A 263 -1.40 0.12 1.13
CA GLY A 263 -1.94 -0.91 2.02
C GLY A 263 -3.06 -1.74 1.39
N LYS A 264 -3.72 -1.21 0.37
CA LYS A 264 -4.86 -1.90 -0.27
C LYS A 264 -4.44 -3.05 -1.21
N ILE A 265 -3.16 -3.19 -1.55
CA ILE A 265 -2.67 -4.34 -2.32
C ILE A 265 -2.90 -5.62 -1.52
N ASP A 266 -2.54 -5.61 -0.23
CA ASP A 266 -2.77 -6.72 0.70
C ASP A 266 -4.25 -7.10 0.82
N TRP A 267 -5.12 -6.11 1.02
CA TRP A 267 -6.55 -6.35 1.17
C TRP A 267 -7.17 -6.99 -0.08
N ALA A 268 -6.76 -6.56 -1.27
CA ALA A 268 -7.17 -7.16 -2.53
C ALA A 268 -6.61 -8.59 -2.70
N CYS A 269 -5.38 -8.85 -2.21
CA CYS A 269 -4.78 -10.19 -2.19
C CYS A 269 -5.53 -11.12 -1.21
N HIS A 270 -5.88 -10.65 -0.01
CA HIS A 270 -6.73 -11.39 0.94
C HIS A 270 -8.09 -11.77 0.36
N ALA A 271 -8.66 -10.88 -0.44
CA ALA A 271 -9.88 -11.14 -1.17
C ALA A 271 -9.68 -12.05 -2.40
N ASN A 272 -8.44 -12.31 -2.84
CA ASN A 272 -8.10 -12.96 -4.10
C ASN A 272 -8.74 -12.26 -5.32
N ASP A 273 -8.78 -10.94 -5.33
CA ASP A 273 -9.33 -10.12 -6.42
C ASP A 273 -8.18 -9.63 -7.34
N ALA A 274 -7.88 -10.40 -8.40
CA ALA A 274 -6.75 -10.14 -9.26
C ALA A 274 -6.80 -8.78 -9.96
N ALA A 275 -8.00 -8.32 -10.37
CA ALA A 275 -8.15 -7.02 -11.01
C ALA A 275 -7.89 -5.89 -10.01
N ALA A 276 -8.39 -6.00 -8.79
CA ALA A 276 -8.13 -5.02 -7.73
C ALA A 276 -6.64 -5.00 -7.35
N VAL A 277 -5.98 -6.16 -7.16
CA VAL A 277 -4.53 -6.24 -6.87
C VAL A 277 -3.70 -5.53 -7.93
N ILE A 278 -3.95 -5.80 -9.20
CA ILE A 278 -3.24 -5.16 -10.31
C ILE A 278 -3.44 -3.64 -10.30
N LYS A 279 -4.67 -3.18 -10.08
CA LYS A 279 -4.98 -1.74 -10.04
C LYS A 279 -4.34 -1.03 -8.86
N GLU A 280 -4.31 -1.67 -7.67
CA GLU A 280 -3.63 -1.12 -6.49
C GLU A 280 -2.11 -1.07 -6.67
N THR A 281 -1.51 -2.11 -7.29
CA THR A 281 -0.07 -2.13 -7.59
C THR A 281 0.30 -1.02 -8.58
N LEU A 282 -0.56 -0.76 -9.59
CA LEU A 282 -0.38 0.36 -10.52
C LEU A 282 -0.60 1.72 -9.84
N ASP A 283 -1.52 1.84 -8.88
CA ASP A 283 -1.72 3.08 -8.09
C ASP A 283 -0.49 3.42 -7.23
N LEU A 284 0.16 2.40 -6.66
CA LEU A 284 1.45 2.58 -5.99
C LEU A 284 2.52 3.10 -6.97
N ASP A 285 2.58 2.56 -8.20
CA ASP A 285 3.51 3.04 -9.24
C ASP A 285 3.25 4.51 -9.61
N GLU A 286 1.99 4.94 -9.69
CA GLU A 286 1.66 6.36 -9.91
C GLU A 286 2.17 7.26 -8.77
N ALA A 287 2.08 6.80 -7.52
CA ALA A 287 2.64 7.52 -6.37
C ALA A 287 4.19 7.56 -6.42
N VAL A 288 4.83 6.47 -6.82
CA VAL A 288 6.29 6.43 -7.01
C VAL A 288 6.73 7.35 -8.16
N LYS A 289 5.95 7.48 -9.24
CA LYS A 289 6.25 8.42 -10.33
C LYS A 289 6.32 9.86 -9.84
N VAL A 290 5.48 10.25 -8.89
CA VAL A 290 5.56 11.60 -8.27
C VAL A 290 6.91 11.79 -7.55
N ALA A 291 7.34 10.79 -6.78
CA ALA A 291 8.66 10.83 -6.14
C ALA A 291 9.82 10.79 -7.16
N LEU A 292 9.64 10.08 -8.28
CA LEU A 292 10.64 10.02 -9.34
C LEU A 292 10.79 11.37 -10.07
N GLU A 293 9.72 12.12 -10.26
CA GLU A 293 9.81 13.50 -10.79
C GLU A 293 10.57 14.43 -9.84
N PHE A 294 10.38 14.28 -8.52
CA PHE A 294 11.20 14.98 -7.52
C PHE A 294 12.67 14.55 -7.59
N TYR A 295 12.93 13.24 -7.68
CA TYR A 295 14.28 12.69 -7.82
C TYR A 295 15.03 13.28 -9.02
N LYS A 296 14.37 13.45 -10.17
CA LYS A 296 14.99 14.06 -11.37
C LYS A 296 15.50 15.49 -11.13
N GLN A 297 14.91 16.20 -10.18
CA GLN A 297 15.33 17.56 -9.79
C GLN A 297 16.41 17.54 -8.71
N HIS A 298 16.53 16.46 -7.93
CA HIS A 298 17.44 16.30 -6.79
C HIS A 298 18.17 14.94 -6.79
N PRO A 299 18.82 14.53 -7.91
CA PRO A 299 19.32 13.16 -8.06
C PRO A 299 20.44 12.79 -7.09
N ASP A 300 21.27 13.77 -6.73
CA ASP A 300 22.44 13.58 -5.85
C ASP A 300 22.12 13.68 -4.36
N GLU A 301 20.86 13.96 -4.00
CA GLU A 301 20.42 14.16 -2.62
C GLU A 301 19.25 13.22 -2.24
N THR A 302 18.70 12.47 -3.20
CA THR A 302 17.46 11.68 -3.00
C THR A 302 17.75 10.19 -3.04
N LEU A 303 17.12 9.45 -2.13
CA LEU A 303 16.97 8.00 -2.15
C LEU A 303 15.49 7.65 -2.27
N ILE A 304 15.14 6.78 -3.23
CA ILE A 304 13.81 6.15 -3.31
C ILE A 304 14.01 4.64 -3.13
N VAL A 305 13.29 4.06 -2.17
CA VAL A 305 13.21 2.63 -1.92
C VAL A 305 11.75 2.21 -2.05
N VAL A 306 11.48 1.14 -2.80
CA VAL A 306 10.15 0.52 -2.93
C VAL A 306 10.27 -0.95 -2.55
N THR A 307 9.52 -1.40 -1.56
CA THR A 307 9.55 -2.79 -1.09
C THR A 307 8.16 -3.23 -0.61
N ALA A 308 8.07 -4.38 0.03
CA ALA A 308 6.86 -4.87 0.70
C ALA A 308 7.23 -5.48 2.05
N ASP A 309 6.28 -5.56 2.93
CA ASP A 309 6.43 -6.15 4.27
C ASP A 309 6.26 -7.67 4.26
N HIS A 310 5.43 -8.22 3.37
CA HIS A 310 5.24 -9.66 3.08
C HIS A 310 4.58 -9.88 1.72
N GLU A 311 4.41 -11.13 1.34
CA GLU A 311 3.54 -11.58 0.24
C GLU A 311 2.19 -12.01 0.80
N THR A 312 1.11 -11.79 0.06
CA THR A 312 -0.26 -12.20 0.42
C THR A 312 -0.94 -12.92 -0.74
N GLY A 313 -1.66 -13.99 -0.39
CA GLY A 313 -2.51 -14.75 -1.31
C GLY A 313 -1.81 -15.88 -2.05
N GLY A 314 -0.48 -15.88 -2.13
CA GLY A 314 0.26 -16.83 -2.94
C GLY A 314 -0.18 -16.80 -4.40
N MET A 315 -0.23 -15.57 -4.98
CA MET A 315 -0.65 -15.34 -6.36
C MET A 315 0.20 -16.12 -7.35
N SER A 316 -0.44 -16.78 -8.31
CA SER A 316 0.24 -17.46 -9.41
C SER A 316 -0.36 -17.08 -10.77
N LEU A 317 0.48 -16.99 -11.80
CA LEU A 317 0.12 -16.63 -13.15
C LEU A 317 0.27 -17.84 -14.09
N GLY A 318 -0.67 -18.05 -14.99
CA GLY A 318 -0.62 -19.17 -15.97
C GLY A 318 -1.08 -20.51 -15.39
N THR A 319 -2.17 -20.53 -14.63
CA THR A 319 -2.74 -21.75 -14.05
C THR A 319 -3.46 -22.59 -15.11
N GLY A 320 -2.92 -23.78 -15.44
CA GLY A 320 -3.53 -24.76 -16.35
C GLY A 320 -2.79 -24.87 -17.68
N ALA A 321 -3.36 -24.38 -18.79
CA ALA A 321 -2.72 -24.38 -20.09
C ALA A 321 -1.56 -23.37 -20.12
N TYR A 322 -0.50 -23.63 -20.87
CA TYR A 322 0.66 -22.71 -21.00
C TYR A 322 0.29 -21.37 -21.66
N GLU A 323 -0.66 -20.66 -21.02
CA GLU A 323 -1.25 -19.41 -21.45
C GLU A 323 -1.41 -18.43 -20.31
N LEU A 324 -1.57 -17.15 -20.65
CA LEU A 324 -1.94 -16.08 -19.73
C LEU A 324 -2.85 -15.11 -20.47
N ARG A 325 -3.98 -14.71 -19.84
CA ARG A 325 -5.01 -13.89 -20.49
C ARG A 325 -5.38 -12.68 -19.59
N LEU A 326 -4.39 -12.01 -19.02
CA LEU A 326 -4.62 -10.92 -18.06
C LEU A 326 -5.43 -9.76 -18.64
N HIS A 327 -5.43 -9.55 -19.98
CA HIS A 327 -6.27 -8.54 -20.64
C HIS A 327 -7.76 -8.71 -20.31
N LEU A 328 -8.24 -9.93 -19.98
CA LEU A 328 -9.63 -10.15 -19.61
C LEU A 328 -10.03 -9.42 -18.32
N LEU A 329 -9.08 -9.18 -17.41
CA LEU A 329 -9.34 -8.47 -16.15
C LEU A 329 -9.74 -7.00 -16.35
N GLN A 330 -9.52 -6.41 -17.55
CA GLN A 330 -10.01 -5.06 -17.88
C GLN A 330 -11.54 -4.94 -17.85
N HIS A 331 -12.24 -6.07 -17.99
CA HIS A 331 -13.70 -6.11 -18.01
C HIS A 331 -14.31 -6.09 -16.61
N GLN A 332 -13.54 -6.34 -15.54
CA GLN A 332 -13.98 -6.09 -14.17
C GLN A 332 -13.93 -4.57 -13.91
N LYS A 333 -15.11 -3.97 -13.63
CA LYS A 333 -15.27 -2.51 -13.51
C LYS A 333 -15.22 -2.03 -12.07
N MET A 334 -15.38 -2.92 -11.10
CA MET A 334 -15.30 -2.63 -9.67
C MET A 334 -14.76 -3.83 -8.90
N SER A 335 -14.25 -3.62 -7.69
CA SER A 335 -13.85 -4.69 -6.80
C SER A 335 -15.02 -5.59 -6.44
N ALA A 336 -14.77 -6.84 -6.11
CA ALA A 336 -15.82 -7.77 -5.67
C ALA A 336 -16.50 -7.27 -4.38
N TRP A 337 -15.76 -6.56 -3.51
CA TRP A 337 -16.31 -5.91 -2.34
C TRP A 337 -17.32 -4.80 -2.68
N LYS A 338 -17.01 -3.91 -3.63
CA LYS A 338 -17.95 -2.87 -4.09
C LYS A 338 -19.12 -3.50 -4.86
N TYR A 339 -18.87 -4.54 -5.63
CA TYR A 339 -19.93 -5.26 -6.35
C TYR A 339 -20.96 -5.88 -5.40
N THR A 340 -20.52 -6.39 -4.24
CA THR A 340 -21.44 -6.87 -3.18
C THR A 340 -22.41 -5.78 -2.72
N LYS A 341 -21.92 -4.56 -2.50
CA LYS A 341 -22.77 -3.42 -2.11
C LYS A 341 -23.67 -2.99 -3.27
N HIS A 342 -23.12 -2.93 -4.48
CA HIS A 342 -23.86 -2.57 -5.70
C HIS A 342 -25.05 -3.50 -5.94
N ILE A 343 -24.82 -4.81 -5.94
CA ILE A 343 -25.89 -5.77 -6.23
C ILE A 343 -26.95 -5.84 -5.12
N SER A 344 -26.55 -5.66 -3.87
CA SER A 344 -27.49 -5.55 -2.74
C SER A 344 -28.37 -4.31 -2.86
N GLN A 345 -27.81 -3.17 -3.27
CA GLN A 345 -28.57 -1.95 -3.50
C GLN A 345 -29.50 -2.08 -4.72
N LEU A 346 -29.03 -2.72 -5.79
CA LEU A 346 -29.84 -3.00 -6.98
C LEU A 346 -31.03 -3.88 -6.61
N HIS A 347 -30.84 -4.93 -5.82
CA HIS A 347 -31.91 -5.78 -5.30
C HIS A 347 -32.92 -4.98 -4.48
N THR A 348 -32.45 -4.14 -3.54
CA THR A 348 -33.31 -3.30 -2.71
C THR A 348 -34.12 -2.30 -3.55
N THR A 349 -33.52 -1.74 -4.60
CA THR A 349 -34.15 -0.72 -5.45
C THR A 349 -35.23 -1.31 -6.36
N LEU A 350 -34.99 -2.49 -6.93
CA LEU A 350 -35.85 -3.13 -7.91
C LEU A 350 -36.95 -4.00 -7.28
N GLY A 351 -36.76 -4.50 -6.05
CA GLY A 351 -37.70 -5.42 -5.40
C GLY A 351 -38.05 -6.59 -6.29
N ASP A 352 -39.33 -6.82 -6.58
CA ASP A 352 -39.82 -7.92 -7.42
C ASP A 352 -39.33 -7.88 -8.88
N ALA A 353 -38.85 -6.72 -9.36
CA ALA A 353 -38.26 -6.59 -10.69
C ALA A 353 -36.78 -7.05 -10.73
N PHE A 354 -36.18 -7.40 -9.61
CA PHE A 354 -34.82 -7.96 -9.54
C PHE A 354 -34.82 -9.42 -10.01
N THR A 355 -34.76 -9.63 -11.31
CA THR A 355 -34.79 -10.95 -11.96
C THR A 355 -33.40 -11.42 -12.36
N TRP A 356 -33.29 -12.72 -12.70
CA TRP A 356 -32.03 -13.27 -13.23
C TRP A 356 -31.54 -12.53 -14.49
N ASP A 357 -32.44 -12.13 -15.37
CA ASP A 357 -32.08 -11.42 -16.61
C ASP A 357 -31.49 -10.05 -16.33
N VAL A 358 -31.97 -9.35 -15.29
CA VAL A 358 -31.40 -8.10 -14.81
C VAL A 358 -29.98 -8.34 -14.28
N VAL A 359 -29.80 -9.35 -13.44
CA VAL A 359 -28.48 -9.69 -12.87
C VAL A 359 -27.52 -10.17 -13.96
N LYS A 360 -27.99 -10.94 -14.93
CA LYS A 360 -27.19 -11.38 -16.08
C LYS A 360 -26.67 -10.19 -16.89
N LYS A 361 -27.53 -9.19 -17.14
CA LYS A 361 -27.13 -7.94 -17.80
C LYS A 361 -26.12 -7.17 -16.96
N ASP A 362 -26.34 -7.03 -15.66
CA ASP A 362 -25.42 -6.35 -14.75
C ASP A 362 -24.04 -7.03 -14.70
N LEU A 363 -23.99 -8.38 -14.65
CA LEU A 363 -22.75 -9.15 -14.75
C LEU A 363 -22.05 -8.96 -16.11
N THR A 364 -22.80 -8.81 -17.19
CA THR A 364 -22.22 -8.49 -18.51
C THR A 364 -21.55 -7.12 -18.49
N GLU A 365 -22.22 -6.12 -17.97
CA GLU A 365 -21.72 -4.73 -17.90
C GLU A 365 -20.51 -4.60 -16.98
N ASN A 366 -20.49 -5.31 -15.83
CA ASN A 366 -19.46 -5.13 -14.80
C ASN A 366 -18.30 -6.14 -14.84
N PHE A 367 -18.47 -7.28 -15.54
CA PHE A 367 -17.43 -8.32 -15.67
C PHE A 367 -17.18 -8.76 -17.12
N GLY A 368 -17.94 -8.27 -18.09
CA GLY A 368 -17.80 -8.65 -19.51
C GLY A 368 -18.26 -10.07 -19.83
N PHE A 369 -19.04 -10.69 -18.95
CA PHE A 369 -19.52 -12.07 -19.13
C PHE A 369 -20.48 -12.15 -20.32
N TRP A 370 -20.45 -13.28 -21.04
CA TRP A 370 -21.20 -13.62 -22.27
C TRP A 370 -20.83 -12.76 -23.49
N GLU A 371 -20.22 -11.58 -23.34
CA GLU A 371 -19.77 -10.76 -24.46
C GLU A 371 -18.26 -10.87 -24.73
N HIS A 372 -17.44 -10.68 -23.69
CA HIS A 372 -15.99 -10.70 -23.77
C HIS A 372 -15.38 -11.97 -23.16
N ILE A 373 -16.09 -12.56 -22.21
CA ILE A 373 -15.70 -13.78 -21.50
C ILE A 373 -16.78 -14.82 -21.70
N ALA A 374 -16.44 -15.91 -22.37
CA ALA A 374 -17.34 -17.02 -22.57
C ALA A 374 -17.68 -17.68 -21.21
N ILE A 375 -18.97 -17.82 -20.93
CA ILE A 375 -19.47 -18.45 -19.71
C ILE A 375 -20.07 -19.80 -20.07
N SER A 376 -19.53 -20.86 -19.45
CA SER A 376 -20.06 -22.21 -19.60
C SER A 376 -21.39 -22.40 -18.84
N GLU A 377 -22.21 -23.36 -19.22
CA GLU A 377 -23.44 -23.70 -18.51
C GLU A 377 -23.24 -23.94 -17.02
N ARG A 378 -22.12 -24.58 -16.63
CA ARG A 378 -21.77 -24.82 -15.23
C ARG A 378 -21.49 -23.51 -14.49
N GLN A 379 -20.83 -22.56 -15.13
CA GLN A 379 -20.53 -21.22 -14.54
C GLN A 379 -21.81 -20.39 -14.42
N GLU A 380 -22.68 -20.43 -15.45
CA GLU A 380 -23.98 -19.74 -15.41
C GLU A 380 -24.87 -20.32 -14.31
N ALA A 381 -24.94 -21.66 -14.19
CA ALA A 381 -25.68 -22.31 -13.11
C ALA A 381 -25.16 -21.92 -11.71
N ARG A 382 -23.84 -21.76 -11.57
CA ARG A 382 -23.23 -21.29 -10.32
C ARG A 382 -23.64 -19.85 -10.01
N LEU A 383 -23.57 -18.94 -10.99
CA LEU A 383 -23.98 -17.55 -10.83
C LEU A 383 -25.47 -17.44 -10.49
N LYS A 384 -26.31 -18.22 -11.17
CA LYS A 384 -27.77 -18.27 -10.92
C LYS A 384 -28.09 -18.78 -9.51
N LYS A 385 -27.38 -19.80 -9.04
CA LYS A 385 -27.54 -20.32 -7.67
C LYS A 385 -27.13 -19.24 -6.63
N ALA A 386 -26.09 -18.48 -6.90
CA ALA A 386 -25.66 -17.38 -6.03
C ALA A 386 -26.69 -16.23 -6.02
N TYR A 387 -27.28 -15.89 -7.17
CA TYR A 387 -28.40 -14.96 -7.27
C TYR A 387 -29.62 -15.44 -6.45
N GLU A 388 -30.01 -16.72 -6.58
CA GLU A 388 -31.12 -17.29 -5.82
C GLU A 388 -30.86 -17.22 -4.30
N ALA A 389 -29.63 -17.45 -3.87
CA ALA A 389 -29.23 -17.30 -2.47
C ALA A 389 -29.32 -15.83 -1.99
N LEU A 390 -28.95 -14.87 -2.84
CA LEU A 390 -29.08 -13.44 -2.55
C LEU A 390 -30.55 -13.04 -2.35
N VAL A 391 -31.42 -13.43 -3.28
CA VAL A 391 -32.88 -13.18 -3.19
C VAL A 391 -33.47 -13.81 -1.92
N ALA A 392 -32.99 -15.01 -1.55
CA ALA A 392 -33.45 -15.71 -0.34
C ALA A 392 -32.87 -15.15 0.98
N GLY A 393 -32.03 -14.09 0.93
CA GLY A 393 -31.36 -13.53 2.11
C GLY A 393 -30.31 -14.46 2.75
N LYS A 394 -29.75 -15.40 1.96
CA LYS A 394 -28.77 -16.42 2.38
C LYS A 394 -27.43 -16.30 1.64
N ALA A 395 -27.12 -15.12 1.15
CA ALA A 395 -25.96 -14.88 0.27
C ALA A 395 -24.64 -14.77 1.07
N GLU A 396 -24.23 -15.82 1.77
CA GLU A 396 -22.89 -15.89 2.35
C GLU A 396 -21.86 -16.20 1.25
N GLY A 397 -20.91 -15.29 1.05
CA GLY A 397 -19.80 -15.41 0.12
C GLY A 397 -18.44 -15.51 0.83
N ASN A 398 -17.40 -15.02 0.19
CA ASN A 398 -16.06 -15.03 0.74
C ASN A 398 -15.94 -14.05 1.92
N LYS A 399 -15.37 -14.53 3.02
CA LYS A 399 -14.93 -13.70 4.15
C LYS A 399 -13.41 -13.63 4.14
N SER A 400 -12.86 -12.50 3.75
CA SER A 400 -11.45 -12.21 3.95
C SER A 400 -11.21 -11.46 5.26
N LEU A 401 -9.96 -11.20 5.58
CA LEU A 401 -9.60 -10.47 6.81
C LEU A 401 -10.22 -9.07 6.85
N TYR A 402 -10.30 -8.40 5.69
CA TYR A 402 -10.73 -7.00 5.57
C TYR A 402 -11.99 -6.79 4.74
N SER A 403 -12.58 -7.84 4.17
CA SER A 403 -13.79 -7.71 3.36
C SER A 403 -14.75 -8.88 3.54
N GLN A 404 -16.02 -8.59 3.38
CA GLN A 404 -17.06 -9.59 3.28
C GLN A 404 -17.76 -9.42 1.94
N GLU A 405 -17.74 -10.49 1.14
CA GLU A 405 -18.39 -10.53 -0.16
C GLU A 405 -19.63 -11.43 -0.10
N ASP A 406 -20.61 -11.15 -0.94
CA ASP A 406 -21.71 -12.10 -1.17
C ASP A 406 -21.30 -13.23 -2.12
N ALA A 407 -22.16 -14.25 -2.22
CA ALA A 407 -21.89 -15.42 -3.05
C ALA A 407 -21.80 -15.08 -4.54
N LEU A 408 -22.54 -14.06 -5.02
CA LEU A 408 -22.55 -13.67 -6.43
C LEU A 408 -21.27 -12.94 -6.81
N ALA A 409 -20.84 -11.96 -5.99
CA ALA A 409 -19.57 -11.25 -6.17
C ALA A 409 -18.38 -12.23 -6.13
N THR A 410 -18.37 -13.14 -5.14
CA THR A 410 -17.35 -14.20 -5.03
C THR A 410 -17.31 -15.07 -6.29
N ALA A 411 -18.48 -15.54 -6.77
CA ALA A 411 -18.55 -16.38 -7.96
C ALA A 411 -18.08 -15.64 -9.22
N ALA A 412 -18.47 -14.38 -9.40
CA ALA A 412 -18.06 -13.57 -10.54
C ALA A 412 -16.54 -13.35 -10.55
N LYS A 413 -15.97 -12.92 -9.44
CA LYS A 413 -14.52 -12.74 -9.26
C LYS A 413 -13.72 -14.02 -9.56
N GLU A 414 -14.14 -15.16 -9.01
CA GLU A 414 -13.46 -16.43 -9.27
C GLU A 414 -13.54 -16.87 -10.74
N ILE A 415 -14.66 -16.58 -11.42
CA ILE A 415 -14.82 -16.88 -12.85
C ILE A 415 -13.85 -16.03 -13.67
N ILE A 416 -13.75 -14.71 -13.42
CA ILE A 416 -12.85 -13.85 -14.20
C ILE A 416 -11.39 -14.16 -13.91
N ASN A 417 -11.01 -14.45 -12.65
CA ASN A 417 -9.65 -14.88 -12.31
C ASN A 417 -9.25 -16.14 -13.09
N ARG A 418 -10.15 -17.15 -13.13
CA ARG A 418 -9.90 -18.38 -13.89
C ARG A 418 -9.84 -18.14 -15.39
N ALA A 419 -10.67 -17.26 -15.93
CA ALA A 419 -10.61 -16.87 -17.34
C ALA A 419 -9.29 -16.21 -17.71
N ALA A 420 -8.76 -15.38 -16.79
CA ALA A 420 -7.45 -14.73 -16.92
C ALA A 420 -6.27 -15.67 -16.61
N LEU A 421 -6.52 -16.90 -16.15
CA LEU A 421 -5.53 -17.91 -15.72
C LEU A 421 -4.68 -17.43 -14.52
N VAL A 422 -5.28 -16.67 -13.61
CA VAL A 422 -4.74 -16.29 -12.30
C VAL A 422 -5.23 -17.27 -11.24
N GLY A 423 -4.33 -17.74 -10.40
CA GLY A 423 -4.58 -18.62 -9.29
C GLY A 423 -4.09 -18.07 -7.96
N TRP A 424 -4.64 -18.61 -6.90
CA TRP A 424 -4.35 -18.26 -5.53
C TRP A 424 -4.20 -19.51 -4.69
N THR A 425 -3.23 -19.52 -3.77
CA THR A 425 -3.02 -20.66 -2.87
C THR A 425 -3.65 -20.44 -1.50
N SER A 426 -3.93 -19.20 -1.12
CA SER A 426 -4.42 -18.84 0.20
C SER A 426 -5.23 -17.55 0.15
N GLY A 427 -6.03 -17.30 1.19
CA GLY A 427 -6.59 -15.98 1.53
C GLY A 427 -5.80 -15.27 2.63
N GLY A 428 -4.61 -15.76 2.97
CA GLY A 428 -3.70 -15.19 3.98
C GLY A 428 -2.32 -14.91 3.40
N HIS A 429 -1.39 -14.49 4.27
CA HIS A 429 -0.01 -14.25 3.88
C HIS A 429 0.71 -15.54 3.52
N SER A 430 1.77 -15.43 2.73
CA SER A 430 2.67 -16.53 2.43
C SER A 430 4.12 -16.17 2.72
N ASN A 431 5.00 -17.19 2.74
CA ASN A 431 6.45 -17.00 2.90
C ASN A 431 7.13 -16.79 1.53
N GLY A 432 6.45 -16.07 0.61
CA GLY A 432 7.03 -15.67 -0.67
C GLY A 432 8.05 -14.55 -0.48
N TYR A 433 9.08 -14.52 -1.33
CA TYR A 433 9.96 -13.36 -1.40
C TYR A 433 9.19 -12.13 -1.85
N VAL A 434 9.58 -10.98 -1.30
CA VAL A 434 9.15 -9.68 -1.82
C VAL A 434 10.32 -8.99 -2.51
N PRO A 435 10.08 -8.10 -3.48
CA PRO A 435 11.14 -7.33 -4.12
C PRO A 435 11.49 -6.09 -3.29
N ALA A 436 12.75 -5.63 -3.42
CA ALA A 436 13.11 -4.26 -3.10
C ALA A 436 13.74 -3.63 -4.34
N PHE A 437 13.27 -2.45 -4.71
CA PHE A 437 13.78 -1.63 -5.82
C PHE A 437 14.33 -0.33 -5.27
N ALA A 438 15.48 0.12 -5.75
CA ALA A 438 16.06 1.37 -5.27
C ALA A 438 16.75 2.18 -6.36
N ILE A 439 16.67 3.52 -6.22
CA ILE A 439 17.35 4.49 -7.08
C ILE A 439 17.85 5.66 -6.22
N GLY A 440 18.95 6.26 -6.62
CA GLY A 440 19.51 7.47 -6.01
C GLY A 440 20.68 7.20 -5.08
N VAL A 441 20.85 8.08 -4.11
CA VAL A 441 21.99 8.07 -3.18
C VAL A 441 22.03 6.77 -2.39
N GLY A 442 23.16 6.05 -2.45
CA GLY A 442 23.36 4.81 -1.71
C GLY A 442 22.54 3.61 -2.20
N ALA A 443 21.70 3.75 -3.23
CA ALA A 443 20.76 2.73 -3.72
C ALA A 443 21.43 1.39 -4.07
N LYS A 444 22.71 1.38 -4.47
CA LYS A 444 23.48 0.14 -4.74
C LYS A 444 23.53 -0.84 -3.57
N GLN A 445 23.25 -0.37 -2.35
CA GLN A 445 23.21 -1.23 -1.17
C GLN A 445 21.96 -2.14 -1.18
N PHE A 446 20.90 -1.80 -1.92
CA PHE A 446 19.66 -2.57 -2.05
C PHE A 446 19.75 -3.56 -3.23
N SER A 447 20.74 -4.47 -3.19
CA SER A 447 20.94 -5.47 -4.25
C SER A 447 21.21 -6.84 -3.66
N GLY A 448 20.84 -7.89 -4.42
CA GLY A 448 21.07 -9.27 -4.05
C GLY A 448 19.92 -9.90 -3.26
N ARG A 449 20.24 -10.70 -2.25
CA ARG A 449 19.27 -11.31 -1.33
C ARG A 449 19.52 -10.80 0.08
N ILE A 450 18.51 -10.21 0.70
CA ILE A 450 18.63 -9.52 1.99
C ILE A 450 17.46 -9.88 2.91
N ASP A 451 17.67 -9.68 4.20
CA ASP A 451 16.60 -9.71 5.20
C ASP A 451 15.83 -8.36 5.20
N ASN A 452 14.54 -8.38 5.55
CA ASN A 452 13.74 -7.16 5.59
C ASN A 452 14.27 -6.13 6.61
N THR A 453 14.93 -6.56 7.69
CA THR A 453 15.61 -5.65 8.65
C THR A 453 16.74 -4.85 8.01
N GLU A 454 17.40 -5.42 7.00
CA GLU A 454 18.49 -4.75 6.29
C GLU A 454 17.99 -3.55 5.46
N VAL A 455 16.72 -3.56 5.03
CA VAL A 455 16.15 -2.42 4.29
C VAL A 455 16.15 -1.16 5.17
N ALA A 456 15.68 -1.29 6.42
CA ALA A 456 15.71 -0.19 7.39
C ALA A 456 17.15 0.23 7.77
N LYS A 457 18.03 -0.75 8.10
CA LYS A 457 19.41 -0.47 8.52
C LYS A 457 20.20 0.28 7.45
N ARG A 458 20.06 -0.14 6.19
CA ARG A 458 20.73 0.50 5.05
C ARG A 458 20.17 1.89 4.78
N THR A 459 18.85 2.07 4.86
CA THR A 459 18.22 3.39 4.75
C THR A 459 18.70 4.33 5.85
N LEU A 460 18.71 3.87 7.10
CA LEU A 460 19.21 4.65 8.23
C LEU A 460 20.66 5.09 8.03
N LYS A 461 21.52 4.16 7.62
CA LYS A 461 22.94 4.47 7.34
C LYS A 461 23.12 5.53 6.25
N ILE A 462 22.30 5.46 5.18
CA ILE A 462 22.41 6.40 4.05
C ILE A 462 21.90 7.80 4.42
N MET A 463 20.92 7.91 5.33
CA MET A 463 20.38 9.21 5.76
C MET A 463 21.09 9.79 7.01
N SER A 464 21.93 9.02 7.69
CA SER A 464 22.63 9.50 8.90
C SER A 464 23.80 10.41 8.55
N LYS A 465 23.94 11.49 9.31
CA LYS A 465 25.18 12.32 9.33
C LYS A 465 26.25 11.50 10.08
N GLU A 466 27.35 11.17 9.40
CA GLU A 466 28.54 10.63 10.06
C GLU A 466 29.13 11.64 11.03
#